data_b07c6c3aa353068a858bc43f9a560795
#
_entry.id   b07c6c3aa353068a858bc43f9a560795
#
_cell.length_a   1.000
_cell.length_b   1.000
_cell.length_c   1.000
_cell.angle_alpha   90.00
_cell.angle_beta   90.00
_cell.angle_gamma   90.00
#
_symmetry.space_group_name_H-M   'P 1'
#
loop_
_entity.id
_entity.type
_entity.pdbx_description
1 polymer ?
#
loop_
_entity_poly.entity_id
_entity_poly.type
_entity_poly.pdbx_seq_one_letter_code
_entity_poly.pdbx_strand_id
1 'polypeptide(L)'
;RVCRKAEEAAGLPVRPCYMYALTREGRKPPMVHVRQSLYSLLEPRKKRGNVVNLLGFFSPLVDDCELYDLLHQAGVKTIHEISACRDYEEYQTMSEANFNLVLHPEARFAAEDFHDRLKIPFIELTRLYQIDKIGSQYRAFGKVLGVTFDDQAAAESAQKAVDAFKAQYPETAFAVGECMNGDAFELSLALVRYGFKVPEIYGTITAENFIYIKQLAAISPETRAYSNMEPTMLYYDGENSGVNMAIGKDAAYYHQNCPNVMWNQDRQPYGYAGVRRLFEALTEAENRWEEQP
;
A
#
# COMPACT_ATOMS: atom_id res chain seq x y z
N ARG A 1 3.92 25.95 -23.18
CA ARG A 1 3.19 27.14 -23.72
C ARG A 1 1.78 27.23 -23.15
N VAL A 2 1.00 26.12 -23.13
CA VAL A 2 -0.39 26.14 -22.62
C VAL A 2 -0.42 26.50 -21.13
N CYS A 3 0.36 25.80 -20.29
CA CYS A 3 0.40 26.06 -18.85
C CYS A 3 0.76 27.52 -18.53
N ARG A 4 1.79 28.07 -19.18
CA ARG A 4 2.16 29.47 -18.96
C ARG A 4 1.03 30.45 -19.28
N LYS A 5 0.28 30.24 -20.37
CA LYS A 5 -0.89 31.07 -20.69
C LYS A 5 -2.01 30.92 -19.66
N ALA A 6 -2.19 29.70 -19.14
CA ALA A 6 -3.16 29.43 -18.07
C ALA A 6 -2.74 30.10 -16.76
N GLU A 7 -1.44 30.07 -16.40
CA GLU A 7 -0.89 30.79 -15.25
C GLU A 7 -1.13 32.29 -15.36
N GLU A 8 -0.80 32.87 -16.54
CA GLU A 8 -1.00 34.29 -16.82
C GLU A 8 -2.48 34.71 -16.70
N ALA A 9 -3.40 33.86 -17.17
CA ALA A 9 -4.84 34.14 -17.15
C ALA A 9 -5.48 33.92 -15.77
N ALA A 10 -5.03 32.90 -15.03
CA ALA A 10 -5.62 32.51 -13.74
C ALA A 10 -4.96 33.22 -12.55
N GLY A 11 -3.75 33.74 -12.70
CA GLY A 11 -2.95 34.26 -11.59
C GLY A 11 -2.53 33.18 -10.59
N LEU A 12 -2.53 31.91 -11.02
CA LEU A 12 -2.22 30.73 -10.19
C LEU A 12 -1.17 29.87 -10.88
N PRO A 13 -0.30 29.19 -10.11
CA PRO A 13 0.67 28.25 -10.69
C PRO A 13 -0.02 27.09 -11.42
N VAL A 14 0.39 26.80 -12.65
CA VAL A 14 -0.14 25.70 -13.47
C VAL A 14 0.99 24.84 -13.96
N ARG A 15 0.92 23.54 -13.71
CA ARG A 15 1.89 22.55 -14.19
C ARG A 15 1.23 21.51 -15.07
N PRO A 16 1.95 20.99 -16.09
CA PRO A 16 1.42 19.90 -16.89
C PRO A 16 1.42 18.61 -16.07
N CYS A 17 0.33 17.87 -16.17
CA CYS A 17 0.25 16.51 -15.64
C CYS A 17 -0.12 15.59 -16.81
N TYR A 18 0.85 14.77 -17.25
CA TYR A 18 0.63 13.84 -18.35
C TYR A 18 0.46 12.42 -17.80
N MET A 19 -0.65 11.80 -18.16
CA MET A 19 -0.90 10.40 -17.91
C MET A 19 -0.90 9.64 -19.23
N TYR A 20 0.23 9.02 -19.55
CA TYR A 20 0.40 8.27 -20.79
C TYR A 20 -0.12 6.84 -20.59
N ALA A 21 -1.40 6.61 -20.81
CA ALA A 21 -2.03 5.30 -20.61
C ALA A 21 -1.44 4.17 -21.49
N LEU A 22 -0.83 4.53 -22.63
CA LEU A 22 -0.25 3.58 -23.58
C LEU A 22 1.22 3.23 -23.32
N THR A 23 1.88 3.88 -22.36
CA THR A 23 3.31 3.67 -22.08
C THR A 23 3.56 2.73 -20.90
N ARG A 24 2.80 1.64 -20.81
CA ARG A 24 2.97 0.62 -19.75
C ARG A 24 4.38 0.01 -19.73
N GLU A 25 5.06 -0.01 -20.88
CA GLU A 25 6.42 -0.54 -21.03
C GLU A 25 7.53 0.48 -20.71
N GLY A 26 7.16 1.73 -20.40
CA GLY A 26 8.10 2.76 -20.02
C GLY A 26 8.65 2.57 -18.60
N ARG A 27 9.85 3.13 -18.33
CA ARG A 27 10.46 3.12 -16.98
C ARG A 27 9.62 3.81 -15.90
N LYS A 28 8.60 4.57 -16.28
CA LYS A 28 7.73 5.33 -15.39
C LYS A 28 6.26 5.07 -15.75
N PRO A 29 5.56 4.24 -14.99
CA PRO A 29 4.12 4.06 -15.12
C PRO A 29 3.36 5.40 -15.05
N PRO A 30 2.15 5.50 -15.63
CA PRO A 30 1.38 6.75 -15.66
C PRO A 30 1.20 7.41 -14.30
N MET A 31 0.95 6.62 -13.25
CA MET A 31 0.74 7.14 -11.90
C MET A 31 2.00 7.72 -11.25
N VAL A 32 3.19 7.30 -11.68
CA VAL A 32 4.46 7.92 -11.26
C VAL A 32 4.55 9.36 -11.74
N HIS A 33 4.16 9.62 -13.00
CA HIS A 33 4.12 11.00 -13.54
C HIS A 33 3.10 11.87 -12.82
N VAL A 34 1.91 11.33 -12.50
CA VAL A 34 0.90 12.04 -11.71
C VAL A 34 1.47 12.42 -10.36
N ARG A 35 2.09 11.49 -9.62
CA ARG A 35 2.71 11.77 -8.33
C ARG A 35 3.80 12.84 -8.41
N GLN A 36 4.69 12.76 -9.40
CA GLN A 36 5.70 13.81 -9.59
C GLN A 36 5.06 15.18 -9.88
N SER A 37 4.03 15.22 -10.72
CA SER A 37 3.36 16.47 -11.09
C SER A 37 2.67 17.13 -9.89
N LEU A 38 2.07 16.34 -8.99
CA LEU A 38 1.44 16.84 -7.77
C LEU A 38 2.41 17.67 -6.90
N TYR A 39 3.67 17.23 -6.81
CA TYR A 39 4.68 17.89 -5.97
C TYR A 39 5.51 18.93 -6.73
N SER A 40 5.31 19.10 -8.03
CA SER A 40 6.10 20.00 -8.87
C SER A 40 5.87 21.49 -8.58
N LEU A 41 4.79 21.83 -7.88
CA LEU A 41 4.46 23.19 -7.45
C LEU A 41 5.14 23.61 -6.14
N LEU A 42 5.74 22.67 -5.40
CA LEU A 42 6.44 22.96 -4.15
C LEU A 42 7.69 23.79 -4.42
N GLU A 43 7.85 24.87 -3.65
CA GLU A 43 9.02 25.74 -3.69
C GLU A 43 9.94 25.48 -2.50
N PRO A 44 11.28 25.68 -2.65
CA PRO A 44 12.21 25.51 -1.55
C PRO A 44 11.88 26.38 -0.35
N ARG A 45 11.76 25.79 0.84
CA ARG A 45 11.57 26.50 2.12
C ARG A 45 12.60 26.05 3.14
N LYS A 46 12.74 26.81 4.25
CA LYS A 46 13.63 26.44 5.36
C LYS A 46 13.15 25.15 6.04
N LYS A 47 14.06 24.20 6.19
CA LYS A 47 13.77 22.91 6.82
C LYS A 47 13.45 23.03 8.31
N ARG A 48 12.57 22.17 8.78
CA ARG A 48 12.19 22.03 10.18
C ARG A 48 12.41 20.58 10.59
N GLY A 49 13.24 20.36 11.62
CA GLY A 49 13.67 19.02 12.05
C GLY A 49 12.55 18.10 12.57
N ASN A 50 11.38 18.66 12.86
CA ASN A 50 10.24 17.93 13.41
C ASN A 50 9.05 17.81 12.44
N VAL A 51 9.29 17.98 11.13
CA VAL A 51 8.28 17.89 10.06
C VAL A 51 8.65 16.76 9.12
N VAL A 52 7.70 15.91 8.79
CA VAL A 52 7.85 14.74 7.90
C VAL A 52 6.68 14.68 6.91
N ASN A 53 6.97 14.27 5.68
CA ASN A 53 5.93 13.97 4.70
C ASN A 53 5.76 12.45 4.56
N LEU A 54 4.53 11.98 4.45
CA LEU A 54 4.20 10.64 3.97
C LEU A 54 3.89 10.72 2.47
N LEU A 55 4.68 10.03 1.66
CA LEU A 55 4.54 10.02 0.22
C LEU A 55 4.11 8.62 -0.26
N GLY A 56 3.15 8.56 -1.17
CA GLY A 56 2.80 7.29 -1.79
C GLY A 56 1.32 7.12 -2.07
N PHE A 57 0.47 7.65 -1.21
CA PHE A 57 -0.97 7.53 -1.35
C PHE A 57 -1.61 8.88 -1.66
N PHE A 58 -2.80 8.84 -2.28
CA PHE A 58 -3.64 10.01 -2.54
C PHE A 58 -4.67 10.23 -1.43
N SER A 59 -4.79 9.30 -0.52
CA SER A 59 -5.62 9.38 0.68
C SER A 59 -4.76 9.13 1.92
N PRO A 60 -5.11 9.67 3.08
CA PRO A 60 -4.33 9.49 4.30
C PRO A 60 -4.36 8.05 4.79
N LEU A 61 -3.41 7.71 5.64
CA LEU A 61 -3.45 6.45 6.36
C LEU A 61 -4.69 6.40 7.27
N VAL A 62 -5.08 5.19 7.70
CA VAL A 62 -6.11 5.01 8.72
C VAL A 62 -5.69 5.70 10.02
N ASP A 63 -6.64 6.29 10.73
CA ASP A 63 -6.36 7.13 11.91
C ASP A 63 -5.64 6.39 13.05
N ASP A 64 -5.84 5.08 13.14
CA ASP A 64 -5.24 4.20 14.14
C ASP A 64 -3.97 3.49 13.63
N CYS A 65 -3.34 3.99 12.57
CA CYS A 65 -2.06 3.49 12.09
C CYS A 65 -0.95 3.85 13.10
N GLU A 66 -0.30 2.84 13.62
CA GLU A 66 0.79 2.97 14.59
C GLU A 66 1.98 3.82 14.06
N LEU A 67 2.13 3.97 12.76
CA LEU A 67 3.19 4.79 12.17
C LEU A 67 3.14 6.24 12.65
N TYR A 68 1.95 6.79 12.91
CA TYR A 68 1.82 8.13 13.47
C TYR A 68 2.45 8.21 14.87
N ASP A 69 2.16 7.24 15.73
CA ASP A 69 2.72 7.19 17.08
C ASP A 69 4.24 6.97 17.06
N LEU A 70 4.74 6.11 16.17
CA LEU A 70 6.19 5.89 16.00
C LEU A 70 6.91 7.17 15.55
N LEU A 71 6.32 7.94 14.65
CA LEU A 71 6.86 9.25 14.27
C LEU A 71 6.85 10.24 15.43
N HIS A 72 5.81 10.26 16.24
CA HIS A 72 5.74 11.11 17.46
C HIS A 72 6.79 10.68 18.48
N GLN A 73 7.03 9.38 18.69
CA GLN A 73 8.13 8.86 19.51
C GLN A 73 9.50 9.34 19.02
N ALA A 74 9.66 9.49 17.70
CA ALA A 74 10.89 10.05 17.09
C ALA A 74 10.97 11.60 17.16
N GLY A 75 10.04 12.27 17.84
CA GLY A 75 10.02 13.73 18.01
C GLY A 75 9.41 14.49 16.83
N VAL A 76 8.79 13.81 15.88
CA VAL A 76 8.02 14.45 14.81
C VAL A 76 6.77 15.09 15.40
N LYS A 77 6.53 16.37 15.04
CA LYS A 77 5.34 17.14 15.51
C LYS A 77 4.34 17.40 14.41
N THR A 78 4.81 17.41 13.16
CA THR A 78 3.96 17.68 11.99
C THR A 78 4.19 16.61 10.96
N ILE A 79 3.13 15.94 10.57
CA ILE A 79 3.12 14.91 9.54
C ILE A 79 2.23 15.43 8.41
N HIS A 80 2.78 15.53 7.22
CA HIS A 80 2.04 15.95 6.04
C HIS A 80 1.72 14.75 5.16
N GLU A 81 0.44 14.67 4.82
CA GLU A 81 -0.10 13.85 3.73
C GLU A 81 -0.81 14.78 2.76
N ILE A 82 -0.55 14.66 1.46
CA ILE A 82 -1.03 15.63 0.47
C ILE A 82 -2.55 15.82 0.49
N SER A 83 -3.29 14.75 0.72
CA SER A 83 -4.75 14.78 0.79
C SER A 83 -5.31 15.44 2.06
N ALA A 84 -4.49 15.61 3.09
CA ALA A 84 -4.86 16.29 4.33
C ALA A 84 -4.57 17.80 4.31
N CYS A 85 -3.83 18.28 3.29
CA CYS A 85 -3.59 19.71 3.12
C CYS A 85 -4.90 20.45 2.80
N ARG A 86 -5.25 21.44 3.61
CA ARG A 86 -6.51 22.19 3.51
C ARG A 86 -6.49 23.25 2.42
N ASP A 87 -5.30 23.77 2.13
CA ASP A 87 -5.10 24.84 1.17
C ASP A 87 -3.69 24.80 0.54
N TYR A 88 -3.44 25.69 -0.39
CA TYR A 88 -2.17 25.78 -1.11
C TYR A 88 -1.00 26.18 -0.20
N GLU A 89 -1.22 26.99 0.81
CA GLU A 89 -0.16 27.39 1.74
C GLU A 89 0.28 26.22 2.61
N GLU A 90 -0.67 25.44 3.13
CA GLU A 90 -0.36 24.21 3.87
C GLU A 90 0.36 23.19 2.97
N TYR A 91 -0.09 23.01 1.72
CA TYR A 91 0.62 22.19 0.75
C TYR A 91 2.07 22.66 0.57
N GLN A 92 2.34 23.98 0.48
CA GLN A 92 3.69 24.50 0.37
C GLN A 92 4.57 24.17 1.58
N THR A 93 4.01 24.00 2.78
CA THR A 93 4.76 23.62 3.99
C THR A 93 5.33 22.20 3.92
N MET A 94 4.87 21.35 2.99
CA MET A 94 5.50 20.05 2.73
C MET A 94 6.97 20.19 2.34
N SER A 95 7.39 21.32 1.75
CA SER A 95 8.78 21.60 1.43
C SER A 95 9.66 21.92 2.65
N GLU A 96 9.07 22.10 3.83
CA GLU A 96 9.79 22.32 5.11
C GLU A 96 10.23 21.01 5.78
N ALA A 97 9.79 19.84 5.26
CA ALA A 97 10.06 18.57 5.88
C ALA A 97 11.57 18.27 6.04
N ASN A 98 11.90 17.62 7.14
CA ASN A 98 13.25 17.13 7.41
C ASN A 98 13.58 15.91 6.55
N PHE A 99 12.61 15.03 6.37
CA PHE A 99 12.69 13.88 5.45
C PHE A 99 11.30 13.46 4.97
N ASN A 100 11.28 12.63 3.93
CA ASN A 100 10.08 12.01 3.39
C ASN A 100 10.07 10.51 3.75
N LEU A 101 8.91 9.96 4.09
CA LEU A 101 8.67 8.52 4.09
C LEU A 101 7.96 8.13 2.80
N VAL A 102 8.56 7.22 2.06
CA VAL A 102 7.98 6.65 0.83
C VAL A 102 7.28 5.36 1.20
N LEU A 103 5.95 5.38 1.17
CA LEU A 103 5.10 4.26 1.59
C LEU A 103 4.61 3.39 0.42
N HIS A 104 4.83 3.85 -0.80
CA HIS A 104 4.47 3.14 -2.03
C HIS A 104 5.57 3.28 -3.08
N PRO A 105 5.98 2.20 -3.76
CA PRO A 105 7.11 2.22 -4.70
C PRO A 105 7.00 3.27 -5.81
N GLU A 106 5.78 3.54 -6.31
CA GLU A 106 5.55 4.55 -7.35
C GLU A 106 5.84 5.99 -6.89
N ALA A 107 5.95 6.25 -5.59
CA ALA A 107 6.33 7.56 -5.07
C ALA A 107 7.84 7.79 -5.01
N ARG A 108 8.67 6.76 -5.28
CA ARG A 108 10.13 6.87 -5.25
C ARG A 108 10.64 8.01 -6.15
N PHE A 109 10.15 8.09 -7.38
CA PHE A 109 10.56 9.14 -8.31
C PHE A 109 10.15 10.55 -7.84
N ALA A 110 9.01 10.68 -7.16
CA ALA A 110 8.64 11.94 -6.54
C ALA A 110 9.59 12.27 -5.38
N ALA A 111 9.97 11.29 -4.57
CA ALA A 111 10.92 11.47 -3.47
C ALA A 111 12.34 11.81 -3.97
N GLU A 112 12.78 11.24 -5.09
CA GLU A 112 14.02 11.62 -5.78
C GLU A 112 13.97 13.10 -6.24
N ASP A 113 12.86 13.56 -6.82
CA ASP A 113 12.65 14.98 -7.16
C ASP A 113 12.70 15.87 -5.91
N PHE A 114 12.07 15.47 -4.80
CA PHE A 114 12.19 16.18 -3.54
C PHE A 114 13.66 16.26 -3.07
N HIS A 115 14.40 15.16 -3.19
CA HIS A 115 15.81 15.14 -2.82
C HIS A 115 16.64 16.09 -3.69
N ASP A 116 16.48 16.02 -5.00
CA ASP A 116 17.29 16.79 -5.94
C ASP A 116 16.94 18.27 -5.93
N ARG A 117 15.66 18.61 -5.95
CA ARG A 117 15.18 19.98 -6.09
C ARG A 117 15.02 20.68 -4.75
N LEU A 118 14.47 20.01 -3.74
CA LEU A 118 14.15 20.57 -2.43
C LEU A 118 15.15 20.18 -1.33
N LYS A 119 16.13 19.31 -1.62
CA LYS A 119 17.12 18.81 -0.64
C LYS A 119 16.47 18.13 0.57
N ILE A 120 15.39 17.38 0.36
CA ILE A 120 14.72 16.56 1.37
C ILE A 120 15.10 15.11 1.15
N PRO A 121 15.85 14.46 2.05
CA PRO A 121 16.15 13.03 1.95
C PRO A 121 14.88 12.19 2.14
N PHE A 122 14.95 10.92 1.75
CA PHE A 122 13.82 10.02 1.95
C PHE A 122 14.24 8.65 2.49
N ILE A 123 13.30 8.00 3.15
CA ILE A 123 13.39 6.63 3.66
C ILE A 123 12.21 5.87 3.08
N GLU A 124 12.44 4.65 2.60
CA GLU A 124 11.37 3.80 2.08
C GLU A 124 10.90 2.83 3.16
N LEU A 125 9.59 2.83 3.41
CA LEU A 125 8.89 1.86 4.23
C LEU A 125 7.81 1.20 3.38
N THR A 126 8.05 -0.05 2.97
CA THR A 126 7.12 -0.78 2.10
C THR A 126 5.88 -1.23 2.89
N ARG A 127 4.70 -1.15 2.28
CA ARG A 127 3.49 -1.79 2.84
C ARG A 127 3.69 -3.30 2.86
N LEU A 128 3.50 -3.91 4.02
CA LEU A 128 3.64 -5.34 4.26
C LEU A 128 2.47 -5.85 5.09
N TYR A 129 2.15 -7.14 4.92
CA TYR A 129 1.17 -7.87 5.72
C TYR A 129 1.81 -8.96 6.60
N GLN A 130 3.11 -9.12 6.53
CA GLN A 130 3.89 -10.03 7.36
C GLN A 130 4.33 -9.32 8.65
N ILE A 131 3.70 -9.61 9.80
CA ILE A 131 3.93 -8.94 11.10
C ILE A 131 5.42 -8.88 11.47
N ASP A 132 6.16 -9.99 11.34
CA ASP A 132 7.60 -10.05 11.67
C ASP A 132 8.44 -9.14 10.75
N LYS A 133 8.02 -8.96 9.49
CA LYS A 133 8.70 -8.08 8.53
C LYS A 133 8.38 -6.61 8.79
N ILE A 134 7.14 -6.29 9.18
CA ILE A 134 6.77 -4.96 9.63
C ILE A 134 7.65 -4.56 10.83
N GLY A 135 7.75 -5.41 11.86
CA GLY A 135 8.60 -5.14 13.03
C GLY A 135 10.09 -5.01 12.66
N SER A 136 10.57 -5.80 11.71
CA SER A 136 11.96 -5.68 11.22
C SER A 136 12.20 -4.36 10.50
N GLN A 137 11.22 -3.91 9.71
CA GLN A 137 11.25 -2.62 9.01
C GLN A 137 11.22 -1.45 10.00
N TYR A 138 10.37 -1.48 11.02
CA TYR A 138 10.32 -0.45 12.07
C TYR A 138 11.58 -0.42 12.91
N ARG A 139 12.16 -1.58 13.26
CA ARG A 139 13.47 -1.61 13.94
C ARG A 139 14.59 -0.98 13.08
N ALA A 140 14.61 -1.25 11.79
CA ALA A 140 15.57 -0.63 10.88
C ALA A 140 15.34 0.89 10.76
N PHE A 141 14.10 1.32 10.67
CA PHE A 141 13.72 2.73 10.66
C PHE A 141 14.12 3.44 11.95
N GLY A 142 13.85 2.84 13.11
CA GLY A 142 14.29 3.38 14.40
C GLY A 142 15.80 3.57 14.50
N LYS A 143 16.60 2.61 13.99
CA LYS A 143 18.06 2.74 13.93
C LYS A 143 18.50 3.95 13.10
N VAL A 144 17.86 4.22 11.98
CA VAL A 144 18.16 5.39 11.14
C VAL A 144 17.88 6.70 11.89
N LEU A 145 16.81 6.73 12.69
CA LEU A 145 16.43 7.91 13.48
C LEU A 145 17.11 7.99 14.85
N GLY A 146 17.87 6.96 15.26
CA GLY A 146 18.50 6.88 16.57
C GLY A 146 17.52 6.67 17.73
N VAL A 147 16.36 6.03 17.49
CA VAL A 147 15.33 5.72 18.48
C VAL A 147 15.00 4.24 18.51
N THR A 148 14.51 3.77 19.66
CA THR A 148 13.87 2.45 19.76
C THR A 148 12.37 2.66 19.87
N PHE A 149 11.63 2.15 18.91
CA PHE A 149 10.18 2.28 18.91
C PHE A 149 9.51 1.27 19.85
N ASP A 150 8.44 1.70 20.50
CA ASP A 150 7.50 0.83 21.20
C ASP A 150 6.32 0.56 20.26
N ASP A 151 6.37 -0.59 19.58
CA ASP A 151 5.37 -1.05 18.61
C ASP A 151 4.70 -2.37 19.06
N GLN A 152 5.00 -2.85 20.27
CA GLN A 152 4.59 -4.17 20.74
C GLN A 152 3.07 -4.31 20.80
N ALA A 153 2.35 -3.33 21.35
CA ALA A 153 0.90 -3.41 21.48
C ALA A 153 0.19 -3.48 20.11
N ALA A 154 0.70 -2.75 19.10
CA ALA A 154 0.17 -2.79 17.75
C ALA A 154 0.43 -4.15 17.07
N ALA A 155 1.64 -4.69 17.24
CA ALA A 155 2.01 -6.01 16.73
C ALA A 155 1.16 -7.12 17.36
N GLU A 156 0.96 -7.10 18.68
CA GLU A 156 0.09 -8.05 19.40
C GLU A 156 -1.37 -7.96 18.95
N SER A 157 -1.87 -6.76 18.70
CA SER A 157 -3.24 -6.54 18.20
C SER A 157 -3.43 -7.14 16.82
N ALA A 158 -2.46 -6.93 15.92
CA ALA A 158 -2.47 -7.55 14.59
C ALA A 158 -2.41 -9.09 14.68
N GLN A 159 -1.52 -9.64 15.52
CA GLN A 159 -1.40 -11.08 15.70
C GLN A 159 -2.69 -11.70 16.26
N LYS A 160 -3.33 -11.05 17.23
CA LYS A 160 -4.63 -11.51 17.77
C LYS A 160 -5.73 -11.57 16.71
N ALA A 161 -5.78 -10.62 15.77
CA ALA A 161 -6.76 -10.64 14.69
C ALA A 161 -6.51 -11.83 13.74
N VAL A 162 -5.24 -12.09 13.39
CA VAL A 162 -4.85 -13.26 12.59
C VAL A 162 -5.24 -14.56 13.30
N ASP A 163 -4.89 -14.71 14.58
CA ASP A 163 -5.13 -15.92 15.36
C ASP A 163 -6.62 -16.17 15.57
N ALA A 164 -7.41 -15.10 15.80
CA ALA A 164 -8.86 -15.18 15.95
C ALA A 164 -9.54 -15.69 14.69
N PHE A 165 -9.18 -15.10 13.53
CA PHE A 165 -9.70 -15.55 12.25
C PHE A 165 -9.31 -17.01 11.97
N LYS A 166 -8.05 -17.36 12.18
CA LYS A 166 -7.57 -18.73 11.96
C LYS A 166 -8.24 -19.76 12.88
N ALA A 167 -8.55 -19.39 14.12
CA ALA A 167 -9.24 -20.26 15.06
C ALA A 167 -10.70 -20.52 14.64
N GLN A 168 -11.36 -19.50 14.07
CA GLN A 168 -12.74 -19.60 13.62
C GLN A 168 -12.86 -20.27 12.25
N TYR A 169 -11.93 -19.98 11.33
CA TYR A 169 -11.95 -20.44 9.93
C TYR A 169 -10.63 -21.13 9.52
N PRO A 170 -10.28 -22.27 10.17
CA PRO A 170 -8.96 -22.92 9.99
C PRO A 170 -8.71 -23.48 8.59
N GLU A 171 -9.77 -23.81 7.85
CA GLU A 171 -9.68 -24.43 6.51
C GLU A 171 -9.82 -23.40 5.37
N THR A 172 -9.68 -22.09 5.68
CA THR A 172 -9.78 -21.06 4.65
C THR A 172 -8.68 -21.22 3.59
N ALA A 173 -9.13 -21.21 2.35
CA ALA A 173 -8.28 -21.23 1.16
C ALA A 173 -8.57 -19.99 0.31
N PHE A 174 -7.57 -19.14 0.16
CA PHE A 174 -7.72 -17.82 -0.45
C PHE A 174 -7.44 -17.83 -1.96
N ALA A 175 -8.26 -17.11 -2.73
CA ALA A 175 -7.82 -16.50 -3.96
C ALA A 175 -7.47 -15.03 -3.70
N VAL A 176 -6.32 -14.57 -4.18
CA VAL A 176 -5.86 -13.19 -3.97
C VAL A 176 -5.70 -12.49 -5.30
N GLY A 177 -6.48 -11.43 -5.53
CA GLY A 177 -6.43 -10.58 -6.72
C GLY A 177 -5.76 -9.23 -6.46
N GLU A 178 -5.64 -8.43 -7.51
CA GLU A 178 -5.18 -7.05 -7.39
C GLU A 178 -6.15 -6.23 -6.53
N CYS A 179 -5.61 -5.45 -5.63
CA CYS A 179 -6.35 -4.55 -4.75
C CYS A 179 -5.56 -3.26 -4.52
N MET A 180 -6.26 -2.17 -4.15
CA MET A 180 -5.60 -0.87 -3.91
C MET A 180 -4.73 -0.86 -2.65
N ASN A 181 -5.08 -1.70 -1.67
CA ASN A 181 -4.46 -1.66 -0.35
C ASN A 181 -3.42 -2.77 -0.12
N GLY A 182 -2.97 -3.47 -1.16
CA GLY A 182 -1.93 -4.50 -1.03
C GLY A 182 -1.34 -4.93 -2.38
N ASP A 183 -0.13 -5.48 -2.35
CA ASP A 183 0.42 -6.26 -3.45
C ASP A 183 -0.08 -7.71 -3.32
N ALA A 184 -0.64 -8.27 -4.40
CA ALA A 184 -1.26 -9.59 -4.36
C ALA A 184 -0.28 -10.71 -3.97
N PHE A 185 0.99 -10.60 -4.37
CA PHE A 185 2.00 -11.63 -4.06
C PHE A 185 2.55 -11.49 -2.63
N GLU A 186 2.74 -10.25 -2.14
CA GLU A 186 3.13 -10.02 -0.75
C GLU A 186 2.04 -10.47 0.21
N LEU A 187 0.80 -10.11 -0.07
CA LEU A 187 -0.36 -10.52 0.73
C LEU A 187 -0.53 -12.04 0.73
N SER A 188 -0.40 -12.69 -0.43
CA SER A 188 -0.44 -14.14 -0.52
C SER A 188 0.68 -14.81 0.29
N LEU A 189 1.89 -14.25 0.23
CA LEU A 189 3.01 -14.74 1.03
C LEU A 189 2.73 -14.60 2.54
N ALA A 190 2.12 -13.49 2.97
CA ALA A 190 1.73 -13.30 4.36
C ALA A 190 0.70 -14.36 4.80
N LEU A 191 -0.35 -14.58 4.00
CA LEU A 191 -1.39 -15.58 4.28
C LEU A 191 -0.81 -17.01 4.38
N VAL A 192 0.06 -17.41 3.44
CA VAL A 192 0.74 -18.72 3.50
C VAL A 192 1.60 -18.84 4.75
N ARG A 193 2.33 -17.78 5.14
CA ARG A 193 3.15 -17.78 6.35
C ARG A 193 2.32 -17.81 7.64
N TYR A 194 1.09 -17.32 7.63
CA TYR A 194 0.13 -17.51 8.72
C TYR A 194 -0.47 -18.92 8.74
N GLY A 195 -0.19 -19.72 7.72
CA GLY A 195 -0.62 -21.13 7.63
C GLY A 195 -1.96 -21.33 6.93
N PHE A 196 -2.39 -20.35 6.14
CA PHE A 196 -3.53 -20.49 5.24
C PHE A 196 -3.11 -21.07 3.89
N LYS A 197 -4.06 -21.65 3.17
CA LYS A 197 -3.87 -22.08 1.78
C LYS A 197 -4.13 -20.90 0.84
N VAL A 198 -3.30 -20.74 -0.19
CA VAL A 198 -3.51 -19.76 -1.26
C VAL A 198 -3.35 -20.48 -2.60
N PRO A 199 -4.40 -21.19 -3.08
CA PRO A 199 -4.35 -21.87 -4.36
C PRO A 199 -4.08 -20.95 -5.55
N GLU A 200 -4.59 -19.71 -5.52
CA GLU A 200 -4.63 -18.84 -6.69
C GLU A 200 -4.30 -17.38 -6.37
N ILE A 201 -3.52 -16.79 -7.26
CA ILE A 201 -3.18 -15.36 -7.24
C ILE A 201 -3.46 -14.79 -8.63
N TYR A 202 -4.18 -13.67 -8.69
CA TYR A 202 -4.44 -12.90 -9.90
C TYR A 202 -3.68 -11.58 -9.81
N GLY A 203 -2.62 -11.43 -10.59
CA GLY A 203 -1.79 -10.24 -10.48
C GLY A 203 -0.75 -10.11 -11.57
N THR A 204 -0.21 -8.90 -11.69
CA THR A 204 0.83 -8.56 -12.63
C THR A 204 2.21 -8.75 -11.99
N ILE A 205 3.07 -9.54 -12.63
CA ILE A 205 4.45 -9.74 -12.17
C ILE A 205 5.29 -8.51 -12.52
N THR A 206 5.95 -7.95 -11.51
CA THR A 206 6.84 -6.81 -11.62
C THR A 206 8.21 -7.11 -11.01
N ALA A 207 9.20 -6.24 -11.24
CA ALA A 207 10.50 -6.38 -10.60
C ALA A 207 10.41 -6.25 -9.07
N GLU A 208 9.50 -5.41 -8.57
CA GLU A 208 9.30 -5.14 -7.15
C GLU A 208 8.73 -6.33 -6.40
N ASN A 209 7.75 -7.05 -7.00
CA ASN A 209 7.08 -8.17 -6.32
C ASN A 209 7.72 -9.55 -6.58
N PHE A 210 8.72 -9.62 -7.48
CA PHE A 210 9.37 -10.88 -7.83
C PHE A 210 10.03 -11.59 -6.65
N ILE A 211 10.46 -10.84 -5.64
CA ILE A 211 11.02 -11.43 -4.41
C ILE A 211 9.98 -12.24 -3.64
N TYR A 212 8.73 -11.79 -3.60
CA TYR A 212 7.62 -12.49 -2.93
C TYR A 212 7.26 -13.75 -3.68
N ILE A 213 7.26 -13.70 -5.03
CA ILE A 213 6.99 -14.87 -5.89
C ILE A 213 8.04 -15.96 -5.65
N LYS A 214 9.33 -15.61 -5.55
CA LYS A 214 10.38 -16.58 -5.22
C LYS A 214 10.19 -17.24 -3.86
N GLN A 215 9.76 -16.46 -2.86
CA GLN A 215 9.50 -16.98 -1.52
C GLN A 215 8.26 -17.87 -1.51
N LEU A 216 7.19 -17.48 -2.19
CA LEU A 216 5.99 -18.30 -2.37
C LEU A 216 6.31 -19.63 -3.04
N ALA A 217 7.04 -19.62 -4.16
CA ALA A 217 7.43 -20.85 -4.85
C ALA A 217 8.23 -21.83 -3.98
N ALA A 218 8.94 -21.32 -2.96
CA ALA A 218 9.70 -22.15 -2.04
C ALA A 218 8.86 -22.80 -0.92
N ILE A 219 7.75 -22.15 -0.50
CA ILE A 219 6.95 -22.60 0.65
C ILE A 219 5.54 -23.07 0.28
N SER A 220 5.04 -22.70 -0.90
CA SER A 220 3.74 -23.10 -1.46
C SER A 220 3.85 -23.30 -2.97
N PRO A 221 4.58 -24.34 -3.43
CA PRO A 221 4.83 -24.56 -4.86
C PRO A 221 3.58 -24.91 -5.67
N GLU A 222 2.50 -25.29 -5.00
CA GLU A 222 1.18 -25.56 -5.58
C GLU A 222 0.39 -24.28 -5.92
N THR A 223 0.75 -23.12 -5.34
CA THR A 223 0.11 -21.84 -5.63
C THR A 223 0.29 -21.47 -7.11
N ARG A 224 -0.79 -21.13 -7.77
CA ARG A 224 -0.81 -20.74 -9.18
C ARG A 224 -0.99 -19.23 -9.31
N ALA A 225 -0.21 -18.61 -10.20
CA ALA A 225 -0.35 -17.20 -10.53
C ALA A 225 -0.95 -17.06 -11.93
N TYR A 226 -1.99 -16.24 -12.04
CA TYR A 226 -2.71 -15.93 -13.27
C TYR A 226 -2.58 -14.46 -13.61
N SER A 227 -2.55 -14.14 -14.89
CA SER A 227 -2.57 -12.77 -15.39
C SER A 227 -3.90 -12.51 -16.11
N ASN A 228 -4.65 -11.51 -15.68
CA ASN A 228 -5.86 -11.08 -16.36
C ASN A 228 -5.64 -10.57 -17.80
N MET A 229 -4.37 -10.32 -18.17
CA MET A 229 -3.97 -9.95 -19.52
C MET A 229 -3.88 -11.16 -20.47
N GLU A 230 -3.94 -12.37 -19.95
CA GLU A 230 -3.85 -13.59 -20.73
C GLU A 230 -5.20 -13.94 -21.36
N PRO A 231 -5.32 -14.04 -22.69
CA PRO A 231 -6.61 -14.31 -23.35
C PRO A 231 -7.29 -15.61 -22.91
N THR A 232 -6.55 -16.60 -22.44
CA THR A 232 -7.07 -17.88 -21.94
C THR A 232 -7.91 -17.72 -20.67
N MET A 233 -7.76 -16.62 -19.94
CA MET A 233 -8.55 -16.33 -18.75
C MET A 233 -10.05 -16.12 -19.06
N LEU A 234 -10.43 -15.88 -20.31
CA LEU A 234 -11.83 -15.86 -20.74
C LEU A 234 -12.55 -17.21 -20.54
N TYR A 235 -11.79 -18.29 -20.51
CA TYR A 235 -12.31 -19.66 -20.39
C TYR A 235 -11.95 -20.29 -19.04
N TYR A 236 -11.40 -19.47 -18.11
CA TYR A 236 -11.02 -19.98 -16.81
C TYR A 236 -12.26 -20.28 -15.97
N ASP A 237 -12.30 -21.49 -15.42
CA ASP A 237 -13.32 -21.96 -14.51
C ASP A 237 -12.69 -22.23 -13.14
N GLY A 238 -13.05 -21.41 -12.15
CA GLY A 238 -12.55 -21.51 -10.77
C GLY A 238 -13.27 -22.54 -9.89
N GLU A 239 -14.30 -23.24 -10.39
CA GLU A 239 -15.19 -24.09 -9.58
C GLU A 239 -14.46 -25.22 -8.82
N ASN A 240 -13.33 -25.71 -9.35
CA ASN A 240 -12.58 -26.83 -8.78
C ASN A 240 -11.26 -26.42 -8.10
N SER A 241 -11.06 -25.13 -7.83
CA SER A 241 -9.81 -24.61 -7.25
C SER A 241 -9.64 -24.90 -5.76
N GLY A 242 -10.75 -25.20 -5.06
CA GLY A 242 -10.79 -25.35 -3.60
C GLY A 242 -10.74 -24.02 -2.85
N VAL A 243 -10.87 -22.88 -3.56
CA VAL A 243 -10.98 -21.54 -2.97
C VAL A 243 -12.32 -21.37 -2.27
N ASN A 244 -12.31 -20.82 -1.07
CA ASN A 244 -13.51 -20.53 -0.29
C ASN A 244 -13.54 -19.10 0.29
N MET A 245 -12.52 -18.26 -0.02
CA MET A 245 -12.47 -16.84 0.31
C MET A 245 -11.71 -16.08 -0.77
N ALA A 246 -12.24 -14.95 -1.23
CA ALA A 246 -11.61 -14.13 -2.25
C ALA A 246 -11.18 -12.75 -1.70
N ILE A 247 -9.98 -12.29 -2.05
CA ILE A 247 -9.49 -10.95 -1.77
C ILE A 247 -9.18 -10.25 -3.08
N GLY A 248 -9.70 -9.04 -3.27
CA GLY A 248 -9.51 -8.24 -4.48
C GLY A 248 -10.53 -8.55 -5.58
N LYS A 249 -10.66 -7.58 -6.49
CA LYS A 249 -11.71 -7.60 -7.53
C LYS A 249 -11.62 -8.81 -8.45
N ASP A 250 -10.41 -9.15 -8.89
CA ASP A 250 -10.22 -10.22 -9.87
C ASP A 250 -10.52 -11.58 -9.25
N ALA A 251 -10.04 -11.83 -8.03
CA ALA A 251 -10.36 -13.04 -7.30
C ALA A 251 -11.88 -13.17 -7.07
N ALA A 252 -12.56 -12.10 -6.64
CA ALA A 252 -14.00 -12.10 -6.45
C ALA A 252 -14.79 -12.31 -7.76
N TYR A 253 -14.23 -11.90 -8.91
CA TYR A 253 -14.85 -12.14 -10.21
C TYR A 253 -14.84 -13.62 -10.60
N TYR A 254 -13.75 -14.33 -10.34
CA TYR A 254 -13.61 -15.75 -10.67
C TYR A 254 -14.21 -16.69 -9.61
N HIS A 255 -14.42 -16.21 -8.38
CA HIS A 255 -14.93 -16.97 -7.24
C HIS A 255 -16.19 -16.33 -6.64
N GLN A 256 -17.28 -16.30 -7.43
CA GLN A 256 -18.54 -15.67 -7.03
C GLN A 256 -19.31 -16.44 -5.95
N ASN A 257 -18.96 -17.71 -5.73
CA ASN A 257 -19.65 -18.62 -4.81
C ASN A 257 -18.97 -18.71 -3.44
N CYS A 258 -18.23 -17.68 -3.04
CA CYS A 258 -17.61 -17.58 -1.71
C CYS A 258 -17.59 -16.14 -1.20
N PRO A 259 -17.44 -15.92 0.12
CA PRO A 259 -17.26 -14.59 0.68
C PRO A 259 -16.05 -13.88 0.07
N ASN A 260 -16.14 -12.55 -0.01
CA ASN A 260 -15.07 -11.77 -0.60
C ASN A 260 -14.85 -10.42 0.10
N VAL A 261 -13.62 -9.93 0.00
CA VAL A 261 -13.19 -8.61 0.46
C VAL A 261 -12.47 -7.90 -0.67
N MET A 262 -13.01 -6.78 -1.17
CA MET A 262 -12.38 -6.01 -2.25
C MET A 262 -11.04 -5.40 -1.87
N TRP A 263 -10.83 -5.12 -0.61
CA TRP A 263 -9.63 -4.53 -0.03
C TRP A 263 -9.18 -3.23 -0.75
N ASN A 264 -10.15 -2.35 -0.97
CA ASN A 264 -10.02 -1.07 -1.68
C ASN A 264 -10.55 0.08 -0.81
N GLN A 265 -10.00 0.23 0.41
CA GLN A 265 -10.39 1.30 1.33
C GLN A 265 -9.77 2.63 0.89
N ASP A 266 -10.54 3.71 0.97
CA ASP A 266 -10.07 5.06 0.67
C ASP A 266 -8.96 5.49 1.63
N ARG A 267 -9.20 5.41 2.96
CA ARG A 267 -8.14 5.54 3.95
C ARG A 267 -7.26 4.31 3.90
N GLN A 268 -5.95 4.55 3.84
CA GLN A 268 -4.98 3.53 3.51
C GLN A 268 -4.62 2.67 4.73
N PRO A 269 -5.01 1.39 4.79
CA PRO A 269 -4.51 0.49 5.81
C PRO A 269 -3.02 0.29 5.61
N TYR A 270 -2.25 0.39 6.70
CA TYR A 270 -0.79 0.30 6.65
C TYR A 270 -0.25 -0.30 7.96
N GLY A 271 0.93 -0.92 7.90
CA GLY A 271 1.59 -1.49 9.07
C GLY A 271 0.76 -2.57 9.77
N TYR A 272 0.86 -2.63 11.09
CA TYR A 272 0.10 -3.57 11.90
C TYR A 272 -1.40 -3.30 11.88
N ALA A 273 -1.80 -2.03 11.86
CA ALA A 273 -3.21 -1.65 11.71
C ALA A 273 -3.78 -2.17 10.39
N GLY A 274 -2.98 -2.20 9.31
CA GLY A 274 -3.36 -2.78 8.02
C GLY A 274 -3.64 -4.27 8.12
N VAL A 275 -2.78 -5.02 8.80
CA VAL A 275 -2.98 -6.48 9.03
C VAL A 275 -4.25 -6.72 9.84
N ARG A 276 -4.41 -6.03 10.98
CA ARG A 276 -5.58 -6.19 11.85
C ARG A 276 -6.89 -5.93 11.08
N ARG A 277 -6.97 -4.79 10.38
CA ARG A 277 -8.15 -4.40 9.60
C ARG A 277 -8.47 -5.37 8.47
N LEU A 278 -7.47 -5.99 7.85
CA LEU A 278 -7.71 -7.02 6.85
C LEU A 278 -8.43 -8.22 7.46
N PHE A 279 -7.93 -8.75 8.56
CA PHE A 279 -8.53 -9.93 9.20
C PHE A 279 -9.90 -9.62 9.83
N GLU A 280 -10.12 -8.41 10.34
CA GLU A 280 -11.45 -7.93 10.73
C GLU A 280 -12.43 -7.92 9.52
N ALA A 281 -12.00 -7.39 8.38
CA ALA A 281 -12.81 -7.37 7.16
C ALA A 281 -13.10 -8.78 6.61
N LEU A 282 -12.14 -9.70 6.71
CA LEU A 282 -12.34 -11.12 6.34
C LEU A 282 -13.38 -11.79 7.25
N THR A 283 -13.29 -11.56 8.57
CA THR A 283 -14.29 -12.08 9.52
C THR A 283 -15.69 -11.53 9.24
N GLU A 284 -15.79 -10.23 8.95
CA GLU A 284 -17.07 -9.61 8.58
C GLU A 284 -17.63 -10.16 7.27
N ALA A 285 -16.78 -10.52 6.31
CA ALA A 285 -17.21 -11.10 5.04
C ALA A 285 -17.78 -12.50 5.23
N GLU A 286 -17.13 -13.34 6.07
CA GLU A 286 -17.64 -14.66 6.43
C GLU A 286 -18.99 -14.58 7.14
N ASN A 287 -19.09 -13.74 8.18
CA ASN A 287 -20.34 -13.57 8.94
C ASN A 287 -21.49 -13.15 8.02
N ARG A 288 -21.26 -12.19 7.11
CA ARG A 288 -22.27 -11.76 6.14
C ARG A 288 -22.68 -12.86 5.14
N TRP A 289 -21.73 -13.72 4.81
CA TRP A 289 -21.99 -14.84 3.88
C TRP A 289 -22.84 -15.91 4.54
N GLU A 290 -22.55 -16.25 5.80
CA GLU A 290 -23.32 -17.24 6.59
C GLU A 290 -24.76 -16.78 6.87
N GLU A 291 -25.01 -15.45 6.93
CA GLU A 291 -26.34 -14.88 7.12
C GLU A 291 -27.20 -14.82 5.84
N GLN A 292 -26.63 -15.12 4.66
CA GLN A 292 -27.37 -15.15 3.42
C GLN A 292 -28.21 -16.45 3.33
N PRO A 293 -29.52 -16.34 3.01
CA PRO A 293 -30.43 -17.49 2.98
C PRO A 293 -30.15 -18.47 1.85
#